data_74d36e8509c48e7fbd31700b17165fb7
#
_entry.id   74d36e8509c48e7fbd31700b17165fb7
#
_cell.length_a   1.000
_cell.length_b   1.000
_cell.length_c   1.000
_cell.angle_alpha   90.00
_cell.angle_beta   90.00
_cell.angle_gamma   90.00
#
_symmetry.space_group_name_H-M   'P 1'
#
loop_
_entity.id
_entity.type
_entity.pdbx_description
1 polymer ?
#
loop_
_entity_poly.entity_id
_entity_poly.type
_entity_poly.pdbx_seq_one_letter_code
_entity_poly.pdbx_strand_id
1 'polypeptide(L)'
;VVLQAESETSSINMVYGGASCGKKVMTSSSSPGISLMCEGLSYLAGAELPCVIVNCQRGGPGLGTIQPSQSDYNQCVKGGGHGDYNAIVLAPASAQDMYDFVDTGFDLAFKYRTPVIILADGIVGQMMEKVELRPEKPRMTKEELVKIAPWATTGKTADRSYNVITSLALESDVQERFNQKL
;
A
#
# COMPACT_ATOMS: atom_id res chain seq x y z
N VAL A 1 -2.10 -8.87 13.44
CA VAL A 1 -0.71 -9.32 13.69
C VAL A 1 0.20 -8.19 13.28
N VAL A 2 1.18 -7.84 14.11
CA VAL A 2 2.22 -6.86 13.80
C VAL A 2 3.55 -7.61 13.74
N LEU A 3 4.33 -7.35 12.70
CA LEU A 3 5.62 -7.97 12.48
C LEU A 3 6.66 -6.88 12.18
N GLN A 4 7.84 -7.01 12.81
CA GLN A 4 9.00 -6.21 12.44
C GLN A 4 9.74 -6.95 11.33
N ALA A 5 9.80 -6.35 10.14
CA ALA A 5 10.59 -6.90 9.05
C ALA A 5 12.10 -6.59 9.26
N GLU A 6 12.94 -7.41 8.68
CA GLU A 6 14.40 -7.25 8.74
C GLU A 6 14.85 -6.00 7.94
N SER A 7 14.17 -5.70 6.83
CA SER A 7 14.44 -4.54 5.99
C SER A 7 13.16 -4.05 5.31
N GLU A 8 13.20 -2.85 4.74
CA GLU A 8 12.07 -2.29 4.00
C GLU A 8 11.75 -3.12 2.75
N THR A 9 12.77 -3.69 2.10
CA THR A 9 12.59 -4.61 0.97
C THR A 9 11.87 -5.88 1.41
N SER A 10 12.22 -6.44 2.56
CA SER A 10 11.50 -7.58 3.15
C SER A 10 10.07 -7.20 3.50
N SER A 11 9.86 -6.02 4.09
CA SER A 11 8.54 -5.53 4.49
C SER A 11 7.57 -5.44 3.29
N ILE A 12 8.00 -4.82 2.18
CA ILE A 12 7.12 -4.68 1.01
C ILE A 12 6.80 -6.03 0.37
N ASN A 13 7.73 -7.00 0.40
CA ASN A 13 7.48 -8.36 -0.07
C ASN A 13 6.49 -9.12 0.85
N MET A 14 6.55 -8.89 2.16
CA MET A 14 5.54 -9.43 3.09
C MET A 14 4.16 -8.81 2.83
N VAL A 15 4.09 -7.51 2.53
CA VAL A 15 2.86 -6.84 2.10
C VAL A 15 2.32 -7.46 0.82
N TYR A 16 3.18 -7.70 -0.18
CA TYR A 16 2.81 -8.36 -1.44
C TYR A 16 2.16 -9.74 -1.17
N GLY A 17 2.81 -10.57 -0.37
CA GLY A 17 2.28 -11.90 -0.02
C GLY A 17 0.96 -11.83 0.73
N GLY A 18 0.83 -10.94 1.71
CA GLY A 18 -0.41 -10.77 2.47
C GLY A 18 -1.55 -10.21 1.63
N ALA A 19 -1.27 -9.23 0.76
CA ALA A 19 -2.24 -8.67 -0.17
C ALA A 19 -2.71 -9.71 -1.18
N SER A 20 -1.81 -10.56 -1.70
CA SER A 20 -2.17 -11.67 -2.60
C SER A 20 -3.20 -12.64 -2.00
N CYS A 21 -3.20 -12.78 -0.68
CA CYS A 21 -4.21 -13.56 0.05
C CYS A 21 -5.52 -12.78 0.29
N GLY A 22 -5.69 -11.60 -0.27
CA GLY A 22 -6.87 -10.73 -0.10
C GLY A 22 -6.98 -10.09 1.28
N LYS A 23 -5.91 -10.07 2.07
CA LYS A 23 -5.92 -9.47 3.40
C LYS A 23 -5.67 -7.97 3.32
N LYS A 24 -6.26 -7.21 4.25
CA LYS A 24 -5.88 -5.83 4.49
C LYS A 24 -4.49 -5.84 5.16
N VAL A 25 -3.50 -5.37 4.44
CA VAL A 25 -2.10 -5.31 4.89
C VAL A 25 -1.54 -3.92 4.69
N MET A 26 -0.74 -3.49 5.64
CA MET A 26 -0.06 -2.20 5.57
C MET A 26 1.37 -2.29 6.09
N THR A 27 2.18 -1.35 5.65
CA THR A 27 3.51 -1.11 6.22
C THR A 27 3.74 0.38 6.37
N SER A 28 4.71 0.73 7.20
CA SER A 28 5.14 2.12 7.39
C SER A 28 6.66 2.21 7.33
N SER A 29 7.15 3.30 6.77
CA SER A 29 8.57 3.63 6.77
C SER A 29 8.75 5.14 6.63
N SER A 30 9.98 5.57 6.49
CA SER A 30 10.38 6.96 6.28
C SER A 30 11.22 7.05 5.01
N SER A 31 11.17 8.12 4.32
CA SER A 31 11.87 8.53 3.08
C SER A 31 12.88 7.54 2.45
N PRO A 32 14.07 7.26 3.02
CA PRO A 32 14.99 6.30 2.43
C PRO A 32 14.43 4.88 2.36
N GLY A 33 13.64 4.46 3.36
CA GLY A 33 13.01 3.15 3.37
C GLY A 33 11.92 3.02 2.30
N ILE A 34 11.18 4.10 2.02
CA ILE A 34 10.23 4.13 0.89
C ILE A 34 10.97 3.98 -0.44
N SER A 35 12.15 4.59 -0.59
CA SER A 35 12.99 4.40 -1.78
C SER A 35 13.37 2.93 -1.98
N LEU A 36 13.68 2.19 -0.91
CA LEU A 36 13.93 0.75 -0.98
C LEU A 36 12.68 -0.08 -1.33
N MET A 37 11.50 0.45 -1.05
CA MET A 37 10.23 -0.22 -1.38
C MET A 37 9.75 0.03 -2.83
N CYS A 38 10.36 0.94 -3.59
CA CYS A 38 9.85 1.38 -4.90
C CYS A 38 9.65 0.23 -5.89
N GLU A 39 10.56 -0.76 -5.93
CA GLU A 39 10.38 -1.95 -6.76
C GLU A 39 9.14 -2.76 -6.35
N GLY A 40 9.00 -3.02 -5.07
CA GLY A 40 7.84 -3.75 -4.54
C GLY A 40 6.52 -3.02 -4.74
N LEU A 41 6.53 -1.68 -4.67
CA LEU A 41 5.38 -0.84 -5.01
C LEU A 41 4.96 -1.00 -6.48
N SER A 42 5.92 -0.98 -7.39
CA SER A 42 5.68 -1.24 -8.80
C SER A 42 5.07 -2.63 -9.02
N TYR A 43 5.58 -3.67 -8.34
CA TYR A 43 5.02 -5.01 -8.42
C TYR A 43 3.61 -5.12 -7.84
N LEU A 44 3.33 -4.43 -6.73
CA LEU A 44 1.98 -4.37 -6.16
C LEU A 44 0.98 -3.72 -7.11
N ALA A 45 1.36 -2.61 -7.74
CA ALA A 45 0.55 -1.94 -8.76
C ALA A 45 0.35 -2.86 -9.98
N GLY A 46 1.43 -3.45 -10.50
CA GLY A 46 1.42 -4.36 -11.64
C GLY A 46 0.61 -5.64 -11.41
N ALA A 47 0.52 -6.11 -10.17
CA ALA A 47 -0.30 -7.26 -9.79
C ALA A 47 -1.72 -6.88 -9.31
N GLU A 48 -2.09 -5.59 -9.37
CA GLU A 48 -3.36 -5.04 -8.88
C GLU A 48 -3.65 -5.44 -7.42
N LEU A 49 -2.65 -5.34 -6.55
CA LEU A 49 -2.75 -5.74 -5.14
C LEU A 49 -3.03 -4.55 -4.22
N PRO A 50 -4.16 -4.57 -3.49
CA PRO A 50 -4.52 -3.50 -2.58
C PRO A 50 -3.68 -3.55 -1.30
N CYS A 51 -3.08 -2.43 -0.94
CA CYS A 51 -2.40 -2.25 0.34
C CYS A 51 -2.36 -0.78 0.74
N VAL A 52 -1.99 -0.52 1.99
CA VAL A 52 -1.74 0.83 2.50
C VAL A 52 -0.27 0.94 2.92
N ILE A 53 0.39 2.02 2.49
CA ILE A 53 1.77 2.31 2.82
C ILE A 53 1.82 3.70 3.47
N VAL A 54 2.42 3.78 4.64
CA VAL A 54 2.59 5.04 5.35
C VAL A 54 4.03 5.52 5.16
N ASN A 55 4.20 6.71 4.58
CA ASN A 55 5.47 7.41 4.52
C ASN A 55 5.47 8.57 5.51
N CYS A 56 6.24 8.44 6.59
CA CYS A 56 6.54 9.56 7.47
C CYS A 56 7.77 10.28 6.95
N GLN A 57 7.57 11.29 6.10
CA GLN A 57 8.62 12.01 5.40
C GLN A 57 9.60 12.67 6.35
N ARG A 58 10.86 12.67 5.96
CA ARG A 58 11.93 13.40 6.62
C ARG A 58 12.85 14.07 5.60
N GLY A 59 13.68 15.01 6.04
CA GLY A 59 14.58 15.74 5.17
C GLY A 59 15.65 14.86 4.54
N GLY A 60 15.81 14.96 3.22
CA GLY A 60 16.81 14.33 2.38
C GLY A 60 17.65 15.38 1.66
N PRO A 61 18.49 15.00 0.67
CA PRO A 61 18.67 13.64 0.11
C PRO A 61 19.60 12.72 0.94
N GLY A 62 19.73 11.48 0.48
CA GLY A 62 20.55 10.43 1.12
C GLY A 62 19.91 9.93 2.41
N LEU A 63 20.72 9.68 3.44
CA LEU A 63 20.21 9.36 4.77
C LEU A 63 19.43 10.54 5.37
N GLY A 64 19.82 11.75 4.99
CA GLY A 64 19.15 12.98 5.36
C GLY A 64 19.21 13.30 6.85
N THR A 65 18.11 13.82 7.35
CA THR A 65 17.93 14.23 8.75
C THR A 65 16.70 13.54 9.35
N ILE A 66 16.62 13.49 10.67
CA ILE A 66 15.42 13.07 11.39
C ILE A 66 14.34 14.17 11.46
N GLN A 67 14.66 15.38 10.95
CA GLN A 67 13.71 16.50 10.98
C GLN A 67 12.58 16.30 9.98
N PRO A 68 11.37 16.78 10.29
CA PRO A 68 10.22 16.74 9.39
C PRO A 68 10.52 17.45 8.07
N SER A 69 10.00 16.88 6.99
CA SER A 69 10.08 17.49 5.66
C SER A 69 8.97 16.94 4.79
N GLN A 70 8.61 17.67 3.72
CA GLN A 70 7.64 17.24 2.72
C GLN A 70 8.34 17.02 1.36
N SER A 71 9.56 16.48 1.38
CA SER A 71 10.42 16.35 0.21
C SER A 71 10.08 15.15 -0.70
N ASP A 72 9.27 14.19 -0.23
CA ASP A 72 8.91 12.99 -0.99
C ASP A 72 7.63 13.13 -1.82
N TYR A 73 7.08 14.35 -1.90
CA TYR A 73 5.84 14.59 -2.65
C TYR A 73 5.92 14.05 -4.08
N ASN A 74 6.94 14.43 -4.83
CA ASN A 74 7.09 13.98 -6.22
C ASN A 74 7.32 12.47 -6.32
N GLN A 75 8.07 11.87 -5.41
CA GLN A 75 8.27 10.41 -5.37
C GLN A 75 6.95 9.67 -5.22
N CYS A 76 6.09 10.11 -4.30
CA CYS A 76 4.83 9.44 -4.03
C CYS A 76 3.75 9.73 -5.08
N VAL A 77 3.61 11.00 -5.51
CA VAL A 77 2.55 11.42 -6.45
C VAL A 77 2.88 11.09 -7.91
N LYS A 78 4.18 10.96 -8.23
CA LYS A 78 4.66 10.67 -9.60
C LYS A 78 5.06 9.20 -9.80
N GLY A 79 4.60 8.28 -8.96
CA GLY A 79 4.77 6.84 -9.09
C GLY A 79 5.84 6.22 -8.22
N GLY A 80 7.03 6.79 -8.07
CA GLY A 80 8.10 6.30 -7.21
C GLY A 80 8.87 5.07 -7.69
N GLY A 81 8.24 4.13 -8.38
CA GLY A 81 8.86 2.97 -9.04
C GLY A 81 8.80 3.08 -10.57
N HIS A 82 9.11 2.00 -11.29
CA HIS A 82 9.00 1.95 -12.74
C HIS A 82 7.58 1.58 -13.19
N GLY A 83 7.21 1.91 -14.43
CA GLY A 83 6.03 1.36 -15.12
C GLY A 83 4.84 2.30 -15.21
N ASP A 84 5.02 3.61 -15.05
CA ASP A 84 3.99 4.66 -15.27
C ASP A 84 2.68 4.48 -14.48
N TYR A 85 2.69 3.70 -13.40
CA TYR A 85 1.53 3.55 -12.54
C TYR A 85 1.30 4.78 -11.65
N ASN A 86 0.07 4.98 -11.22
CA ASN A 86 -0.31 6.01 -10.26
C ASN A 86 -0.80 5.36 -8.96
N ALA A 87 -0.25 5.79 -7.84
CA ALA A 87 -0.79 5.45 -6.52
C ALA A 87 -1.77 6.54 -6.06
N ILE A 88 -2.76 6.14 -5.27
CA ILE A 88 -3.61 7.11 -4.57
C ILE A 88 -2.82 7.63 -3.37
N VAL A 89 -2.71 8.94 -3.23
CA VAL A 89 -1.95 9.57 -2.15
C VAL A 89 -2.89 10.40 -1.27
N LEU A 90 -2.87 10.13 0.02
CA LEU A 90 -3.62 10.84 1.04
C LEU A 90 -2.64 11.56 1.96
N ALA A 91 -2.78 12.88 2.12
CA ALA A 91 -1.91 13.70 2.97
C ALA A 91 -2.67 14.13 4.23
N PRO A 92 -2.40 13.52 5.39
CA PRO A 92 -3.06 13.88 6.65
C PRO A 92 -2.55 15.22 7.18
N ALA A 93 -3.44 16.02 7.75
CA ALA A 93 -3.13 17.30 8.40
C ALA A 93 -3.23 17.22 9.94
N SER A 94 -3.72 16.11 10.49
CA SER A 94 -3.98 15.93 11.92
C SER A 94 -3.76 14.47 12.34
N ALA A 95 -3.68 14.21 13.64
CA ALA A 95 -3.66 12.84 14.17
C ALA A 95 -4.99 12.11 13.88
N GLN A 96 -6.12 12.82 13.83
CA GLN A 96 -7.40 12.25 13.44
C GLN A 96 -7.36 11.79 11.98
N ASP A 97 -6.82 12.60 11.06
CA ASP A 97 -6.68 12.20 9.66
C ASP A 97 -5.79 10.95 9.51
N MET A 98 -4.68 10.88 10.27
CA MET A 98 -3.80 9.70 10.26
C MET A 98 -4.59 8.42 10.61
N TYR A 99 -5.45 8.51 11.62
CA TYR A 99 -6.31 7.39 12.03
C TYR A 99 -7.37 7.07 10.97
N ASP A 100 -8.08 8.07 10.47
CA ASP A 100 -9.20 7.92 9.54
C ASP A 100 -8.75 7.47 8.14
N PHE A 101 -7.58 7.93 7.68
CA PHE A 101 -7.05 7.60 6.37
C PHE A 101 -6.59 6.15 6.24
N VAL A 102 -6.36 5.44 7.34
CA VAL A 102 -6.10 3.99 7.28
C VAL A 102 -7.31 3.24 6.74
N ASP A 103 -8.50 3.51 7.29
CA ASP A 103 -9.75 2.90 6.79
C ASP A 103 -10.07 3.36 5.36
N THR A 104 -10.02 4.66 5.11
CA THR A 104 -10.25 5.25 3.78
C THR A 104 -9.26 4.69 2.76
N GLY A 105 -7.99 4.57 3.13
CA GLY A 105 -6.94 4.02 2.29
C GLY A 105 -7.22 2.57 1.90
N PHE A 106 -7.64 1.74 2.84
CA PHE A 106 -8.03 0.36 2.52
C PHE A 106 -9.27 0.29 1.64
N ASP A 107 -10.26 1.12 1.87
CA ASP A 107 -11.49 1.13 1.06
C ASP A 107 -11.16 1.55 -0.40
N LEU A 108 -10.31 2.55 -0.58
CA LEU A 108 -9.83 2.98 -1.90
C LEU A 108 -8.95 1.92 -2.55
N ALA A 109 -8.00 1.33 -1.79
CA ALA A 109 -7.09 0.30 -2.30
C ALA A 109 -7.87 -0.91 -2.84
N PHE A 110 -8.85 -1.40 -2.11
CA PHE A 110 -9.68 -2.54 -2.54
C PHE A 110 -10.62 -2.18 -3.68
N LYS A 111 -11.17 -0.96 -3.69
CA LYS A 111 -12.04 -0.49 -4.76
C LYS A 111 -11.32 -0.39 -6.11
N TYR A 112 -10.12 0.17 -6.11
CA TYR A 112 -9.35 0.42 -7.32
C TYR A 112 -8.27 -0.63 -7.59
N ARG A 113 -8.03 -1.55 -6.66
CA ARG A 113 -7.01 -2.59 -6.72
C ARG A 113 -5.61 -2.01 -6.99
N THR A 114 -5.24 -1.02 -6.19
CA THR A 114 -3.97 -0.30 -6.29
C THR A 114 -3.41 0.00 -4.89
N PRO A 115 -2.09 0.18 -4.74
CA PRO A 115 -1.53 0.70 -3.50
C PRO A 115 -2.05 2.10 -3.18
N VAL A 116 -2.28 2.36 -1.89
CA VAL A 116 -2.59 3.69 -1.37
C VAL A 116 -1.48 4.13 -0.44
N ILE A 117 -0.99 5.35 -0.61
CA ILE A 117 0.06 5.94 0.21
C ILE A 117 -0.55 6.99 1.14
N ILE A 118 -0.30 6.85 2.43
CA ILE A 118 -0.55 7.91 3.41
C ILE A 118 0.77 8.68 3.55
N LEU A 119 0.80 9.89 3.03
CA LEU A 119 1.98 10.73 2.96
C LEU A 119 1.99 11.73 4.10
N ALA A 120 2.49 11.31 5.24
CA ALA A 120 2.65 12.10 6.45
C ALA A 120 4.06 12.70 6.53
N ASP A 121 4.29 13.53 7.51
CA ASP A 121 5.62 13.99 7.89
C ASP A 121 5.90 13.75 9.39
N GLY A 122 7.11 14.07 9.84
CA GLY A 122 7.50 13.87 11.22
C GLY A 122 6.77 14.79 12.21
N ILE A 123 6.13 15.89 11.78
CA ILE A 123 5.31 16.74 12.64
C ILE A 123 4.01 16.01 12.96
N VAL A 124 3.29 15.59 11.91
CA VAL A 124 2.02 14.87 12.08
C VAL A 124 2.24 13.54 12.81
N GLY A 125 3.36 12.85 12.55
CA GLY A 125 3.70 11.58 13.19
C GLY A 125 4.06 11.71 14.68
N GLN A 126 4.41 12.91 15.17
CA GLN A 126 4.80 13.15 16.56
C GLN A 126 3.81 14.04 17.33
N MET A 127 2.83 14.65 16.65
CA MET A 127 1.86 15.51 17.29
C MET A 127 0.94 14.73 18.23
N MET A 128 0.53 15.37 19.30
CA MET A 128 -0.43 14.82 20.26
C MET A 128 -1.72 15.63 20.17
N GLU A 129 -2.78 14.96 19.76
CA GLU A 129 -4.11 15.53 19.64
C GLU A 129 -5.15 14.56 20.20
N LYS A 130 -6.32 15.07 20.51
CA LYS A 130 -7.47 14.22 20.82
C LYS A 130 -7.91 13.50 19.55
N VAL A 131 -7.97 12.18 19.59
CA VAL A 131 -8.48 11.33 18.50
C VAL A 131 -9.77 10.65 18.95
N GLU A 132 -10.79 10.70 18.12
CA GLU A 132 -12.04 9.97 18.31
C GLU A 132 -11.91 8.59 17.68
N LEU A 133 -11.82 7.55 18.54
CA LEU A 133 -11.72 6.18 18.09
C LEU A 133 -13.09 5.65 17.67
N ARG A 134 -13.13 4.99 16.52
CA ARG A 134 -14.32 4.27 16.05
C ARG A 134 -14.46 2.93 16.79
N PRO A 135 -15.67 2.40 16.90
CA PRO A 135 -15.88 1.04 17.40
C PRO A 135 -15.06 0.02 16.59
N GLU A 136 -14.51 -0.97 17.29
CA GLU A 136 -13.77 -2.04 16.62
C GLU A 136 -14.68 -2.79 15.64
N LYS A 137 -14.26 -2.92 14.39
CA LYS A 137 -14.97 -3.71 13.38
C LYS A 137 -14.67 -5.20 13.61
N PRO A 138 -15.68 -6.08 13.53
CA PRO A 138 -15.45 -7.52 13.63
C PRO A 138 -14.51 -7.97 12.51
N ARG A 139 -13.71 -8.99 12.79
CA ARG A 139 -12.84 -9.59 11.77
C ARG A 139 -13.69 -10.25 10.70
N MET A 140 -13.36 -9.99 9.44
CA MET A 140 -14.03 -10.64 8.31
C MET A 140 -13.82 -12.16 8.37
N THR A 141 -14.88 -12.89 8.11
CA THR A 141 -14.83 -14.34 7.91
C THR A 141 -14.11 -14.67 6.59
N LYS A 142 -13.77 -15.93 6.40
CA LYS A 142 -13.16 -16.40 5.15
C LYS A 142 -14.12 -16.23 3.96
N GLU A 143 -15.40 -16.45 4.18
CA GLU A 143 -16.46 -16.34 3.19
C GLU A 143 -16.68 -14.89 2.76
N GLU A 144 -16.66 -13.96 3.70
CA GLU A 144 -16.74 -12.52 3.40
C GLU A 144 -15.49 -12.05 2.63
N LEU A 145 -14.31 -12.54 3.01
CA LEU A 145 -13.08 -12.21 2.31
C LEU A 145 -13.11 -12.66 0.85
N VAL A 146 -13.58 -13.87 0.57
CA VAL A 146 -13.70 -14.40 -0.81
C VAL A 146 -14.68 -13.57 -1.65
N LYS A 147 -15.74 -13.02 -1.04
CA LYS A 147 -16.69 -12.14 -1.74
C LYS A 147 -16.05 -10.78 -2.11
N ILE A 148 -15.26 -10.22 -1.21
CA ILE A 148 -14.60 -8.91 -1.41
C ILE A 148 -13.39 -9.04 -2.33
N ALA A 149 -12.64 -10.13 -2.21
CA ALA A 149 -11.42 -10.39 -2.97
C ALA A 149 -11.49 -11.74 -3.71
N PRO A 150 -12.37 -11.89 -4.71
CA PRO A 150 -12.53 -13.15 -5.46
C PRO A 150 -11.27 -13.52 -6.27
N TRP A 151 -10.41 -12.56 -6.53
CA TRP A 151 -9.12 -12.69 -7.20
C TRP A 151 -8.01 -13.25 -6.28
N ALA A 152 -8.21 -13.27 -4.97
CA ALA A 152 -7.16 -13.63 -4.02
C ALA A 152 -6.78 -15.12 -4.07
N THR A 153 -5.52 -15.39 -3.71
CA THR A 153 -4.94 -16.75 -3.68
C THR A 153 -5.39 -17.52 -2.43
N THR A 154 -6.68 -17.72 -2.29
CA THR A 154 -7.30 -18.41 -1.13
C THR A 154 -7.38 -19.93 -1.29
N GLY A 155 -6.74 -20.49 -2.31
CA GLY A 155 -6.76 -21.91 -2.67
C GLY A 155 -7.80 -22.25 -3.74
N LYS A 156 -7.78 -23.50 -4.20
CA LYS A 156 -8.75 -24.05 -5.15
C LYS A 156 -10.03 -24.43 -4.43
N THR A 157 -11.17 -24.11 -5.02
CA THR A 157 -12.48 -24.61 -4.60
C THR A 157 -13.07 -25.51 -5.68
N ALA A 158 -14.17 -26.20 -5.42
CA ALA A 158 -14.81 -27.10 -6.39
C ALA A 158 -15.37 -26.37 -7.62
N ASP A 159 -15.73 -25.10 -7.43
CA ASP A 159 -16.43 -24.25 -8.41
C ASP A 159 -15.49 -23.32 -9.22
N ARG A 160 -14.19 -23.27 -8.90
CA ARG A 160 -13.23 -22.45 -9.64
C ARG A 160 -11.82 -23.04 -9.66
N SER A 161 -11.03 -22.64 -10.66
CA SER A 161 -9.60 -22.92 -10.75
C SER A 161 -8.79 -22.11 -9.72
N TYR A 162 -7.47 -22.32 -9.68
CA TYR A 162 -6.57 -21.47 -8.90
C TYR A 162 -6.53 -20.04 -9.46
N ASN A 163 -6.52 -19.05 -8.56
CA ASN A 163 -6.13 -17.71 -8.92
C ASN A 163 -4.59 -17.62 -9.00
N VAL A 164 -4.11 -16.90 -9.98
CA VAL A 164 -2.70 -16.59 -10.18
C VAL A 164 -2.52 -15.09 -10.06
N ILE A 165 -1.59 -14.67 -9.22
CA ILE A 165 -1.19 -13.27 -9.06
C ILE A 165 0.18 -13.12 -9.71
N THR A 166 0.26 -12.26 -10.71
CA THR A 166 1.49 -11.95 -11.43
C THR A 166 1.44 -10.53 -11.99
N SER A 167 2.59 -9.90 -12.09
CA SER A 167 2.80 -8.63 -12.79
C SER A 167 3.54 -8.82 -14.12
N LEU A 168 3.75 -10.07 -14.55
CA LEU A 168 4.44 -10.38 -15.80
C LEU A 168 3.46 -10.42 -16.97
N ALA A 169 3.67 -9.56 -17.96
CA ALA A 169 3.07 -9.65 -19.28
C ALA A 169 4.18 -9.95 -20.32
N LEU A 170 4.04 -11.03 -21.07
CA LEU A 170 5.02 -11.42 -22.09
C LEU A 170 4.76 -10.73 -23.45
N GLU A 171 3.54 -10.27 -23.67
CA GLU A 171 3.13 -9.62 -24.91
C GLU A 171 2.92 -8.12 -24.67
N SER A 172 3.42 -7.28 -25.57
CA SER A 172 3.39 -5.83 -25.42
C SER A 172 1.97 -5.24 -25.43
N ASP A 173 1.06 -5.79 -26.21
CA ASP A 173 -0.34 -5.36 -26.25
C ASP A 173 -1.11 -5.71 -24.96
N VAL A 174 -0.73 -6.77 -24.27
CA VAL A 174 -1.27 -7.11 -22.94
C VAL A 174 -0.79 -6.08 -21.93
N GLN A 175 0.48 -5.73 -21.96
CA GLN A 175 1.06 -4.71 -21.06
C GLN A 175 0.45 -3.33 -21.33
N GLU A 176 0.26 -2.95 -22.59
CA GLU A 176 -0.33 -1.67 -22.92
C GLU A 176 -1.78 -1.54 -22.43
N ARG A 177 -2.61 -2.56 -22.67
CA ARG A 177 -3.98 -2.58 -22.14
C ARG A 177 -4.03 -2.49 -20.62
N PHE A 178 -3.05 -3.08 -19.96
CA PHE A 178 -2.91 -3.02 -18.51
C PHE A 178 -2.55 -1.60 -18.06
N ASN A 179 -1.59 -0.95 -18.69
CA ASN A 179 -1.19 0.43 -18.36
C ASN A 179 -2.33 1.44 -18.60
N GLN A 180 -3.19 1.20 -19.59
CA GLN A 180 -4.37 2.04 -19.83
C GLN A 180 -5.44 1.92 -18.73
N LYS A 181 -5.39 0.87 -17.92
CA LYS A 181 -6.29 0.64 -16.80
C LYS A 181 -5.78 1.28 -15.49
N LEU A 182 -4.47 1.35 -15.31
CA LEU A 182 -3.80 1.96 -14.15
C LEU A 182 -3.85 3.48 -14.20
#